data_0a01053fe94bebea090481354162585d
#
_entry.id   0a01053fe94bebea090481354162585d
#
_cell.length_a   1.000
_cell.length_b   1.000
_cell.length_c   1.000
_cell.angle_alpha   90.00
_cell.angle_beta   90.00
_cell.angle_gamma   90.00
#
_symmetry.space_group_name_H-M   'P 1'
#
loop_
_entity.id
_entity.type
_entity.pdbx_description
1 polymer ?
#
loop_
_entity_poly.entity_id
_entity_poly.type
_entity_poly.pdbx_seq_one_letter_code
_entity_poly.pdbx_strand_id
1 'polypeptide(L)'
;MKELTQTIAVACILLLATACETLRFPGVHRINIQQGNVISQNMVDKLKPGMTRRQVQFVLGNPVIDDQLVQDRWDYVYSMKVGGSEPIKVKLQVHFLDNRLSHFNGNFRPAIEDPTETAKADSTALF
;
A
#
# COMPACT_ATOMS: atom_id res chain seq x y z
N MET A 1 -34.86 -38.82 -41.56
CA MET A 1 -33.51 -38.92 -40.95
C MET A 1 -32.75 -37.59 -41.05
N LYS A 2 -32.77 -36.91 -42.18
CA LYS A 2 -32.06 -35.60 -42.33
C LYS A 2 -32.60 -34.52 -41.41
N GLU A 3 -33.91 -34.44 -41.25
CA GLU A 3 -34.54 -33.42 -40.36
C GLU A 3 -34.18 -33.69 -38.88
N LEU A 4 -34.15 -34.94 -38.48
CA LEU A 4 -33.79 -35.30 -37.10
C LEU A 4 -32.32 -34.96 -36.77
N THR A 5 -31.40 -35.19 -37.71
CA THR A 5 -29.99 -34.85 -37.54
C THR A 5 -29.75 -33.35 -37.51
N GLN A 6 -30.51 -32.55 -38.29
CA GLN A 6 -30.44 -31.09 -38.25
C GLN A 6 -30.95 -30.51 -36.92
N THR A 7 -32.06 -31.04 -36.40
CA THR A 7 -32.60 -30.59 -35.09
C THR A 7 -31.65 -30.91 -33.95
N ILE A 8 -31.01 -32.05 -33.95
CA ILE A 8 -30.01 -32.43 -32.93
C ILE A 8 -28.78 -31.54 -33.05
N ALA A 9 -28.29 -31.24 -34.25
CA ALA A 9 -27.15 -30.37 -34.46
C ALA A 9 -27.42 -28.94 -33.95
N VAL A 10 -28.59 -28.37 -34.22
CA VAL A 10 -28.98 -27.06 -33.73
C VAL A 10 -29.09 -27.05 -32.19
N ALA A 11 -29.66 -28.08 -31.59
CA ALA A 11 -29.76 -28.20 -30.14
C ALA A 11 -28.38 -28.29 -29.48
N CYS A 12 -27.43 -29.04 -30.06
CA CYS A 12 -26.04 -29.09 -29.56
C CYS A 12 -25.33 -27.77 -29.65
N ILE A 13 -25.52 -27.01 -30.73
CA ILE A 13 -24.91 -25.67 -30.90
C ILE A 13 -25.45 -24.68 -29.84
N LEU A 14 -26.75 -24.73 -29.58
CA LEU A 14 -27.40 -23.91 -28.56
C LEU A 14 -26.88 -24.24 -27.14
N LEU A 15 -26.68 -25.53 -26.82
CA LEU A 15 -26.13 -25.98 -25.56
C LEU A 15 -24.66 -25.55 -25.37
N LEU A 16 -23.87 -25.60 -26.46
CA LEU A 16 -22.47 -25.14 -26.42
C LEU A 16 -22.35 -23.63 -26.26
N ALA A 17 -23.29 -22.83 -26.79
CA ALA A 17 -23.30 -21.39 -26.64
C ALA A 17 -23.55 -20.91 -25.19
N THR A 18 -24.31 -21.67 -24.40
CA THR A 18 -24.56 -21.35 -22.99
C THR A 18 -23.46 -21.80 -22.03
N ALA A 19 -22.54 -22.66 -22.48
CA ALA A 19 -21.45 -23.18 -21.66
C ALA A 19 -20.35 -22.13 -21.37
N CYS A 20 -20.26 -21.05 -22.14
CA CYS A 20 -19.20 -20.05 -22.00
C CYS A 20 -19.34 -19.19 -20.74
N GLU A 21 -20.50 -19.04 -20.12
CA GLU A 21 -20.68 -18.25 -18.91
C GLU A 21 -20.31 -19.00 -17.61
N THR A 22 -20.22 -20.31 -17.65
CA THR A 22 -19.97 -21.13 -16.46
C THR A 22 -18.48 -21.21 -16.09
N LEU A 23 -17.57 -20.86 -17.02
CA LEU A 23 -16.14 -20.78 -16.75
C LEU A 23 -15.78 -19.44 -16.08
N ARG A 24 -16.23 -19.23 -14.84
CA ARG A 24 -15.66 -18.17 -14.00
C ARG A 24 -14.28 -18.61 -13.56
N PHE A 25 -13.27 -18.02 -14.15
CA PHE A 25 -11.90 -18.14 -13.64
C PHE A 25 -11.91 -17.72 -12.15
N PRO A 26 -11.34 -18.52 -11.24
CA PRO A 26 -11.17 -18.10 -9.86
C PRO A 26 -10.42 -16.77 -9.89
N GLY A 27 -11.01 -15.74 -9.25
CA GLY A 27 -10.46 -14.40 -9.26
C GLY A 27 -9.00 -14.39 -8.82
N VAL A 28 -8.17 -13.65 -9.52
CA VAL A 28 -6.76 -13.48 -9.18
C VAL A 28 -6.66 -13.01 -7.73
N HIS A 29 -5.97 -13.77 -6.90
CA HIS A 29 -5.67 -13.38 -5.53
C HIS A 29 -4.82 -12.10 -5.55
N ARG A 30 -5.38 -11.01 -5.03
CA ARG A 30 -4.72 -9.71 -4.99
C ARG A 30 -4.02 -9.57 -3.65
N ILE A 31 -2.71 -9.51 -3.68
CA ILE A 31 -1.88 -9.27 -2.49
C ILE A 31 -1.76 -7.79 -2.20
N ASN A 32 -1.54 -7.45 -0.94
CA ASN A 32 -1.19 -6.10 -0.54
C ASN A 32 0.25 -5.80 -0.94
N ILE A 33 0.45 -4.68 -1.61
CA ILE A 33 1.77 -4.23 -2.06
C ILE A 33 2.15 -2.99 -1.27
N GLN A 34 3.25 -3.08 -0.53
CA GLN A 34 3.85 -1.97 0.21
C GLN A 34 5.16 -1.58 -0.45
N GLN A 35 5.39 -0.30 -0.65
CA GLN A 35 6.60 0.23 -1.29
C GLN A 35 7.06 1.52 -0.61
N GLY A 36 8.37 1.71 -0.52
CA GLY A 36 8.98 2.88 0.08
C GLY A 36 9.23 2.75 1.58
N ASN A 37 9.38 3.87 2.26
CA ASN A 37 9.63 3.90 3.70
C ASN A 37 8.31 3.78 4.46
N VAL A 38 8.17 2.73 5.25
CA VAL A 38 7.05 2.64 6.19
C VAL A 38 7.24 3.68 7.29
N ILE A 39 6.41 4.71 7.29
CA ILE A 39 6.44 5.78 8.29
C ILE A 39 5.20 5.65 9.15
N SER A 40 5.40 5.50 10.45
CA SER A 40 4.32 5.51 11.44
C SER A 40 4.20 6.88 12.13
N GLN A 41 3.02 7.17 12.68
CA GLN A 41 2.82 8.39 13.47
C GLN A 41 3.82 8.49 14.62
N ASN A 42 4.08 7.39 15.32
CA ASN A 42 5.06 7.33 16.40
C ASN A 42 6.48 7.74 15.97
N MET A 43 6.86 7.49 14.72
CA MET A 43 8.16 7.92 14.18
C MET A 43 8.18 9.43 13.97
N VAL A 44 7.09 9.99 13.43
CA VAL A 44 6.97 11.43 13.21
C VAL A 44 6.93 12.20 14.52
N ASP A 45 6.23 11.70 15.52
CA ASP A 45 6.12 12.33 16.85
C ASP A 45 7.47 12.38 17.60
N LYS A 46 8.40 11.50 17.22
CA LYS A 46 9.77 11.51 17.77
C LYS A 46 10.66 12.57 17.12
N LEU A 47 10.26 13.14 15.98
CA LEU A 47 11.02 14.18 15.32
C LEU A 47 10.95 15.49 16.11
N LYS A 48 12.11 16.05 16.42
CA LYS A 48 12.22 17.33 17.12
C LYS A 48 13.12 18.27 16.34
N PRO A 49 12.75 19.55 16.21
CA PRO A 49 13.64 20.57 15.66
C PRO A 49 15.00 20.54 16.34
N GLY A 50 16.07 20.74 15.59
CA GLY A 50 17.44 20.68 16.08
C GLY A 50 18.11 19.29 16.03
N MET A 51 17.37 18.23 15.70
CA MET A 51 17.96 16.90 15.47
C MET A 51 18.94 16.94 14.31
N THR A 52 20.04 16.20 14.45
CA THR A 52 21.00 15.99 13.37
C THR A 52 20.42 15.07 12.30
N ARG A 53 20.96 15.11 11.07
CA ARG A 53 20.59 14.19 9.99
C ARG A 53 20.69 12.72 10.43
N ARG A 54 21.71 12.37 11.18
CA ARG A 54 21.92 11.02 11.71
C ARG A 54 20.80 10.58 12.67
N GLN A 55 20.33 11.48 13.52
CA GLN A 55 19.22 11.22 14.43
C GLN A 55 17.90 11.06 13.69
N VAL A 56 17.64 11.90 12.69
CA VAL A 56 16.46 11.77 11.81
C VAL A 56 16.50 10.45 11.07
N GLN A 57 17.64 10.08 10.51
CA GLN A 57 17.84 8.81 9.82
C GLN A 57 17.66 7.59 10.75
N PHE A 58 18.05 7.72 12.01
CA PHE A 58 17.82 6.67 13.01
C PHE A 58 16.33 6.46 13.31
N VAL A 59 15.54 7.53 13.30
CA VAL A 59 14.09 7.48 13.56
C VAL A 59 13.30 7.04 12.34
N LEU A 60 13.57 7.61 11.16
CA LEU A 60 12.78 7.41 9.93
C LEU A 60 13.37 6.37 8.97
N GLY A 61 14.63 5.96 9.18
CA GLY A 61 15.39 5.18 8.20
C GLY A 61 16.02 6.03 7.11
N ASN A 62 16.56 5.37 6.08
CA ASN A 62 17.14 6.07 4.94
C ASN A 62 16.05 6.70 4.08
N PRO A 63 16.21 7.96 3.64
CA PRO A 63 15.26 8.59 2.73
C PRO A 63 15.22 7.85 1.39
N VAL A 64 14.05 7.81 0.75
CA VAL A 64 13.90 7.24 -0.61
C VAL A 64 14.56 8.15 -1.63
N ILE A 65 14.48 9.45 -1.42
CA ILE A 65 15.07 10.46 -2.30
C ILE A 65 15.99 11.34 -1.43
N ASP A 66 17.27 11.21 -1.69
CA ASP A 66 18.32 12.09 -1.21
C ASP A 66 18.84 12.86 -2.42
N ASP A 67 18.20 13.99 -2.71
CA ASP A 67 18.54 14.79 -3.87
C ASP A 67 19.81 15.61 -3.57
N GLN A 68 20.88 15.25 -4.22
CA GLN A 68 22.16 15.96 -4.09
C GLN A 68 22.11 17.42 -4.56
N LEU A 69 21.11 17.76 -5.39
CA LEU A 69 20.89 19.13 -5.85
C LEU A 69 20.18 19.98 -4.78
N VAL A 70 19.40 19.34 -3.93
CA VAL A 70 18.70 19.99 -2.80
C VAL A 70 19.16 19.35 -1.50
N GLN A 71 20.41 19.62 -1.12
CA GLN A 71 21.08 18.99 0.02
C GLN A 71 20.38 19.15 1.35
N ASP A 72 19.51 20.15 1.47
CA ASP A 72 18.82 20.49 2.71
C ASP A 72 17.41 19.89 2.83
N ARG A 73 17.04 18.95 1.93
CA ARG A 73 15.74 18.29 1.95
C ARG A 73 15.86 16.80 1.73
N TRP A 74 15.19 16.03 2.58
CA TRP A 74 14.98 14.61 2.39
C TRP A 74 13.50 14.32 2.15
N ASP A 75 13.22 13.52 1.14
CA ASP A 75 11.87 13.09 0.82
C ASP A 75 11.68 11.61 1.17
N TYR A 76 10.73 11.35 2.04
CA TYR A 76 10.27 10.02 2.39
C TYR A 76 8.93 9.78 1.71
N VAL A 77 8.83 8.71 0.95
CA VAL A 77 7.61 8.33 0.22
C VAL A 77 7.23 6.92 0.59
N TYR A 78 5.99 6.76 0.99
CA TYR A 78 5.38 5.47 1.27
C TYR A 78 4.16 5.28 0.39
N SER A 79 4.02 4.11 -0.21
CA SER A 79 2.86 3.74 -1.01
C SER A 79 2.34 2.39 -0.56
N MET A 80 1.05 2.34 -0.28
CA MET A 80 0.34 1.11 0.09
C MET A 80 -0.85 0.89 -0.83
N LYS A 81 -0.90 -0.27 -1.45
CA LYS A 81 -2.03 -0.73 -2.25
C LYS A 81 -2.65 -1.96 -1.60
N VAL A 82 -3.90 -1.83 -1.19
CA VAL A 82 -4.67 -2.92 -0.57
C VAL A 82 -5.57 -3.55 -1.63
N GLY A 83 -5.32 -4.82 -1.96
CA GLY A 83 -6.12 -5.56 -2.91
C GLY A 83 -6.20 -4.89 -4.29
N GLY A 84 -7.41 -4.56 -4.74
CA GLY A 84 -7.66 -3.87 -6.03
C GLY A 84 -7.91 -2.38 -5.92
N SER A 85 -7.72 -1.77 -4.74
CA SER A 85 -7.98 -0.35 -4.52
C SER A 85 -6.88 0.55 -5.11
N GLU A 86 -7.17 1.84 -5.22
CA GLU A 86 -6.17 2.85 -5.55
C GLU A 86 -5.07 2.89 -4.49
N PRO A 87 -3.80 3.06 -4.88
CA PRO A 87 -2.70 3.13 -3.93
C PRO A 87 -2.77 4.41 -3.10
N ILE A 88 -2.70 4.26 -1.79
CA ILE A 88 -2.54 5.37 -0.85
C ILE A 88 -1.06 5.76 -0.86
N LYS A 89 -0.77 7.02 -1.15
CA LYS A 89 0.59 7.56 -1.13
C LYS A 89 0.71 8.56 0.01
N VAL A 90 1.70 8.34 0.86
CA VAL A 90 2.09 9.24 1.94
C VAL A 90 3.45 9.82 1.61
N LYS A 91 3.59 11.12 1.73
CA LYS A 91 4.84 11.84 1.52
C LYS A 91 5.16 12.66 2.75
N LEU A 92 6.39 12.53 3.24
CA LEU A 92 6.96 13.33 4.31
C LEU A 92 8.22 13.99 3.80
N GLN A 93 8.27 15.30 3.85
CA GLN A 93 9.43 16.13 3.51
C GLN A 93 10.08 16.64 4.78
N VAL A 94 11.36 16.40 4.91
CA VAL A 94 12.16 16.82 6.08
C VAL A 94 13.16 17.87 5.60
N HIS A 95 13.12 19.05 6.20
CA HIS A 95 13.97 20.17 5.85
C HIS A 95 15.05 20.40 6.91
N PHE A 96 16.27 20.55 6.44
CA PHE A 96 17.44 20.81 7.28
C PHE A 96 17.94 22.23 7.08
N LEU A 97 18.44 22.82 8.15
CA LEU A 97 19.19 24.06 8.15
C LEU A 97 20.46 23.83 8.99
N ASP A 98 21.62 24.15 8.44
CA ASP A 98 22.90 23.94 9.09
C ASP A 98 23.09 22.50 9.61
N ASN A 99 22.68 21.52 8.78
CA ASN A 99 22.75 20.10 9.10
C ASN A 99 21.87 19.62 10.27
N ARG A 100 20.90 20.45 10.66
CA ARG A 100 19.92 20.17 11.71
C ARG A 100 18.50 20.25 11.18
N LEU A 101 17.62 19.43 11.73
CA LEU A 101 16.19 19.43 11.42
C LEU A 101 15.61 20.81 11.75
N SER A 102 15.11 21.50 10.74
CA SER A 102 14.40 22.76 10.87
C SER A 102 12.90 22.52 11.06
N HIS A 103 12.30 21.92 10.07
CA HIS A 103 10.87 21.57 10.07
C HIS A 103 10.61 20.37 9.13
N PHE A 104 9.43 19.83 9.25
CA PHE A 104 8.94 18.80 8.33
C PHE A 104 7.50 19.09 7.95
N ASN A 105 7.10 18.65 6.76
CA ASN A 105 5.74 18.75 6.25
C ASN A 105 5.38 17.52 5.45
N GLY A 106 4.09 17.25 5.31
CA GLY A 106 3.62 16.10 4.54
C GLY A 106 2.13 15.85 4.71
N ASN A 107 1.58 15.03 3.80
CA ASN A 107 0.22 14.52 3.91
C ASN A 107 0.21 13.26 4.78
N PHE A 108 0.43 13.45 6.07
CA PHE A 108 0.48 12.36 7.01
C PHE A 108 -0.96 11.89 7.29
N ARG A 109 -1.32 10.68 6.81
CA ARG A 109 -2.41 9.91 7.40
C ARG A 109 -1.76 8.89 8.33
N PRO A 110 -2.23 8.74 9.58
CA PRO A 110 -1.76 7.65 10.41
C PRO A 110 -1.88 6.37 9.58
N ALA A 111 -0.80 5.59 9.56
CA ALA A 111 -0.85 4.26 8.96
C ALA A 111 -2.11 3.60 9.51
N ILE A 112 -2.96 3.07 8.64
CA ILE A 112 -4.07 2.23 9.05
C ILE A 112 -3.41 1.16 9.90
N GLU A 113 -3.67 1.20 11.21
CA GLU A 113 -3.19 0.19 12.14
C GLU A 113 -3.51 -1.15 11.51
N ASP A 114 -2.51 -1.98 11.35
CA ASP A 114 -2.65 -3.30 10.76
C ASP A 114 -3.76 -4.00 11.57
N PRO A 115 -4.86 -4.45 10.96
CA PRO A 115 -5.98 -5.05 11.70
C PRO A 115 -5.55 -6.28 12.51
N THR A 116 -4.31 -6.74 12.36
CA THR A 116 -3.68 -7.80 13.14
C THR A 116 -3.18 -7.34 14.52
N GLU A 117 -2.93 -6.05 14.72
CA GLU A 117 -2.39 -5.57 16.01
C GLU A 117 -3.51 -5.25 17.01
N THR A 118 -4.67 -4.80 16.53
CA THR A 118 -5.88 -4.58 17.36
C THR A 118 -6.46 -5.88 17.91
N ALA A 119 -6.33 -7.01 17.20
CA ALA A 119 -6.81 -8.31 17.68
C ALA A 119 -5.97 -8.86 18.84
N LYS A 120 -4.72 -8.39 19.00
CA LYS A 120 -3.82 -8.87 20.05
C LYS A 120 -3.94 -8.08 21.36
N ALA A 121 -4.42 -6.84 21.30
CA ALA A 121 -4.60 -6.00 22.48
C ALA A 121 -5.89 -6.35 23.25
N ASP A 122 -6.93 -6.84 22.57
CA ASP A 122 -8.22 -7.16 23.19
C ASP A 122 -8.24 -8.56 23.88
N SER A 123 -7.29 -9.44 23.54
CA SER A 123 -7.20 -10.76 24.18
C SER A 123 -6.47 -10.76 25.54
N THR A 124 -5.82 -9.64 25.92
CA THR A 124 -5.07 -9.54 27.20
C THR A 124 -5.89 -8.86 28.30
N ALA A 125 -7.08 -8.36 28.02
CA ALA A 125 -7.94 -7.65 28.99
C ALA A 125 -8.98 -8.55 29.70
N LEU A 126 -8.91 -9.88 29.54
CA LEU A 126 -9.86 -10.84 30.11
C LEU A 126 -9.20 -11.85 31.06
N PHE A 127 -8.24 -11.39 31.88
CA PHE A 127 -7.82 -12.15 33.08
C PHE A 127 -7.60 -11.20 34.26
#